data_d331cfd6eb5a0f6aa81deac9c6560a98
#
_entry.id   d331cfd6eb5a0f6aa81deac9c6560a98
#
_cell.length_a   1.000
_cell.length_b   1.000
_cell.length_c   1.000
_cell.angle_alpha   90.00
_cell.angle_beta   90.00
_cell.angle_gamma   90.00
#
_symmetry.space_group_name_H-M   'P 1'
#
loop_
_entity.id
_entity.type
_entity.pdbx_description
1 polymer ?
#
loop_
_entity_poly.entity_id
_entity_poly.type
_entity_poly.pdbx_seq_one_letter_code
_entity_poly.pdbx_strand_id
1 'polypeptide(L)'
;MREIWGLIPAAGRAKRLRRDAQGHLRKGPSKEILPLPRADADGAGTARIACQDLLDNFRLAGVTRALVLLRAGKWDIPKRLGDGGEFGIDLVYRVLPTEQAARGVPFTLASAVPFLGERTVALGFPDLQVQPRDLLARLIRHREQNQSDLALALVPCERPQGADLVDISARGKVRRFEIKPESTTLRWTWAFAVWTPRFTRFLLKWTQGFNARSLRLGREPHAADVFIGALAEGFEIDVLPEASGRVLDIGTPETLRAAEKFITTHRGHFA
;
A
#
# COMPACT_ATOMS: atom_id res chain seq x y z
N MET A 1 24.52 3.44 0.24
CA MET A 1 23.11 2.99 0.11
C MET A 1 22.48 3.66 -1.11
N ARG A 2 21.69 2.95 -1.91
CA ARG A 2 20.89 3.59 -2.96
C ARG A 2 19.77 4.40 -2.32
N GLU A 3 19.43 5.54 -2.90
CA GLU A 3 18.30 6.36 -2.45
C GLU A 3 17.00 5.54 -2.46
N ILE A 4 16.21 5.66 -1.40
CA ILE A 4 14.91 4.96 -1.26
C ILE A 4 13.80 5.97 -1.48
N TRP A 5 12.88 5.66 -2.40
CA TRP A 5 11.68 6.46 -2.63
C TRP A 5 10.43 5.73 -2.15
N GLY A 6 9.58 6.47 -1.47
CA GLY A 6 8.21 6.03 -1.19
C GLY A 6 7.37 6.00 -2.47
N LEU A 7 6.46 5.02 -2.58
CA LEU A 7 5.49 4.93 -3.67
C LEU A 7 4.09 4.79 -3.08
N ILE A 8 3.22 5.76 -3.39
CA ILE A 8 1.88 5.89 -2.81
C ILE A 8 0.82 5.79 -3.91
N PRO A 9 0.18 4.63 -4.13
CA PRO A 9 -0.90 4.49 -5.11
C PRO A 9 -2.21 5.05 -4.57
N ALA A 10 -2.52 6.29 -4.93
CA ALA A 10 -3.72 7.02 -4.52
C ALA A 10 -4.74 7.22 -5.67
N ALA A 11 -4.67 6.43 -6.75
CA ALA A 11 -5.54 6.58 -7.93
C ALA A 11 -6.91 5.90 -7.79
N GLY A 12 -7.19 5.19 -6.69
CA GLY A 12 -8.42 4.43 -6.47
C GLY A 12 -9.69 5.29 -6.47
N ARG A 13 -10.82 4.70 -6.89
CA ARG A 13 -12.14 5.39 -7.00
C ARG A 13 -12.92 5.45 -5.69
N ALA A 14 -12.49 4.78 -4.62
CA ALA A 14 -13.18 4.67 -3.33
C ALA A 14 -14.67 4.27 -3.45
N LYS A 15 -15.04 3.47 -4.44
CA LYS A 15 -16.45 3.11 -4.73
C LYS A 15 -17.16 2.48 -3.55
N ARG A 16 -16.48 1.59 -2.82
CA ARG A 16 -17.05 0.87 -1.66
C ARG A 16 -17.35 1.81 -0.50
N LEU A 17 -16.44 2.75 -0.23
CA LEU A 17 -16.56 3.72 0.87
C LEU A 17 -17.63 4.79 0.58
N ARG A 18 -17.83 5.15 -0.69
CA ARG A 18 -18.72 6.23 -1.11
C ARG A 18 -20.15 5.79 -1.42
N ARG A 19 -20.45 4.49 -1.44
CA ARG A 19 -21.81 4.02 -1.66
C ARG A 19 -22.65 4.18 -0.40
N ASP A 20 -23.84 4.80 -0.54
CA ASP A 20 -24.84 4.80 0.51
C ASP A 20 -25.56 3.43 0.59
N ALA A 21 -26.50 3.31 1.52
CA ALA A 21 -27.29 2.08 1.71
C ALA A 21 -28.11 1.69 0.47
N GLN A 22 -28.42 2.66 -0.42
CA GLN A 22 -29.14 2.46 -1.68
C GLN A 22 -28.19 2.25 -2.87
N GLY A 23 -26.85 2.25 -2.64
CA GLY A 23 -25.84 2.01 -3.67
C GLY A 23 -25.44 3.24 -4.48
N HIS A 24 -25.98 4.44 -4.20
CA HIS A 24 -25.60 5.68 -4.87
C HIS A 24 -24.23 6.17 -4.40
N LEU A 25 -23.47 6.76 -5.34
CA LEU A 25 -22.15 7.35 -5.01
C LEU A 25 -22.31 8.74 -4.41
N ARG A 26 -21.92 8.90 -3.16
CA ARG A 26 -21.87 10.22 -2.49
C ARG A 26 -20.60 10.98 -2.88
N LYS A 27 -20.73 12.30 -3.04
CA LYS A 27 -19.59 13.21 -3.14
C LYS A 27 -18.93 13.33 -1.75
N GLY A 28 -17.61 13.31 -1.70
CA GLY A 28 -16.87 13.45 -0.45
C GLY A 28 -15.36 13.53 -0.72
N PRO A 29 -14.54 13.82 0.29
CA PRO A 29 -13.09 13.88 0.13
C PRO A 29 -12.52 12.51 -0.30
N SER A 30 -11.34 12.54 -0.87
CA SER A 30 -10.58 11.32 -1.17
C SER A 30 -10.31 10.54 0.11
N LYS A 31 -10.41 9.21 0.07
CA LYS A 31 -10.26 8.37 1.27
C LYS A 31 -8.89 8.53 1.94
N GLU A 32 -7.89 8.87 1.18
CA GLU A 32 -6.52 9.07 1.61
C GLU A 32 -6.36 10.26 2.57
N ILE A 33 -7.27 11.22 2.52
CA ILE A 33 -7.26 12.43 3.36
C ILE A 33 -8.47 12.51 4.32
N LEU A 34 -9.19 11.40 4.52
CA LEU A 34 -10.24 11.33 5.51
C LEU A 34 -9.67 11.62 6.91
N PRO A 35 -10.35 12.46 7.71
CA PRO A 35 -9.94 12.67 9.10
C PRO A 35 -10.15 11.38 9.90
N LEU A 36 -9.15 11.02 10.70
CA LEU A 36 -9.21 9.93 11.67
C LEU A 36 -9.07 10.49 13.09
N PRO A 37 -9.61 9.80 14.10
CA PRO A 37 -9.42 10.18 15.49
C PRO A 37 -7.94 10.30 15.84
N ARG A 38 -7.60 11.25 16.73
CA ARG A 38 -6.25 11.31 17.31
C ARG A 38 -6.10 10.29 18.44
N ALA A 39 -4.89 9.81 18.56
CA ALA A 39 -4.50 8.91 19.64
C ALA A 39 -4.10 9.65 20.93
N ASP A 40 -3.87 10.97 20.88
CA ASP A 40 -3.39 11.78 21.98
C ASP A 40 -4.50 12.09 23.01
N ALA A 41 -4.11 12.09 24.30
CA ALA A 41 -5.02 12.23 25.43
C ALA A 41 -5.68 13.61 25.54
N ASP A 42 -5.09 14.66 24.95
CA ASP A 42 -5.42 16.05 25.27
C ASP A 42 -6.44 16.69 24.32
N GLY A 43 -6.88 16.01 23.27
CA GLY A 43 -7.92 16.52 22.34
C GLY A 43 -7.62 17.83 21.60
N ALA A 44 -6.48 18.45 21.85
CA ALA A 44 -6.13 19.80 21.46
C ALA A 44 -5.49 19.93 20.07
N GLY A 45 -5.28 18.85 19.35
CA GLY A 45 -4.56 18.89 18.08
C GLY A 45 -5.43 18.65 16.85
N THR A 46 -4.89 18.95 15.67
CA THR A 46 -5.54 18.68 14.37
C THR A 46 -5.77 17.18 14.16
N ALA A 47 -6.97 16.82 13.68
CA ALA A 47 -7.29 15.43 13.33
C ALA A 47 -6.23 14.85 12.38
N ARG A 48 -5.80 13.63 12.65
CA ARG A 48 -4.94 12.90 11.70
C ARG A 48 -5.70 12.63 10.42
N ILE A 49 -4.99 12.54 9.30
CA ILE A 49 -5.58 12.09 8.04
C ILE A 49 -5.15 10.66 7.73
N ALA A 50 -5.97 9.96 6.95
CA ALA A 50 -5.78 8.53 6.69
C ALA A 50 -4.38 8.17 6.18
N CYS A 51 -3.82 8.91 5.22
CA CYS A 51 -2.49 8.62 4.68
C CYS A 51 -1.34 9.02 5.61
N GLN A 52 -1.60 9.71 6.71
CA GLN A 52 -0.55 10.18 7.62
C GLN A 52 0.20 9.02 8.28
N ASP A 53 -0.48 7.91 8.57
CA ASP A 53 0.17 6.70 9.08
C ASP A 53 1.26 6.20 8.12
N LEU A 54 0.97 6.14 6.83
CA LEU A 54 1.95 5.76 5.82
C LEU A 54 3.12 6.76 5.73
N LEU A 55 2.84 8.07 5.78
CA LEU A 55 3.87 9.10 5.75
C LEU A 55 4.78 9.02 6.98
N ASP A 56 4.21 8.78 8.17
CA ASP A 56 4.97 8.54 9.40
C ASP A 56 5.86 7.29 9.29
N ASN A 57 5.33 6.18 8.73
CA ASN A 57 6.12 4.97 8.48
C ASN A 57 7.28 5.22 7.51
N PHE A 58 7.07 6.01 6.45
CA PHE A 58 8.12 6.41 5.52
C PHE A 58 9.19 7.24 6.23
N ARG A 59 8.80 8.27 6.98
CA ARG A 59 9.72 9.13 7.72
C ARG A 59 10.54 8.34 8.73
N LEU A 60 9.92 7.46 9.53
CA LEU A 60 10.59 6.57 10.47
C LEU A 60 11.56 5.61 9.79
N ALA A 61 11.27 5.22 8.56
CA ALA A 61 12.13 4.36 7.74
C ALA A 61 13.26 5.12 7.02
N GLY A 62 13.38 6.44 7.22
CA GLY A 62 14.40 7.27 6.56
C GLY A 62 14.09 7.56 5.08
N VAL A 63 12.86 7.36 4.64
CA VAL A 63 12.38 7.75 3.31
C VAL A 63 12.08 9.24 3.33
N THR A 64 12.85 10.03 2.59
CA THR A 64 12.72 11.49 2.56
C THR A 64 11.91 12.00 1.38
N ARG A 65 11.61 11.13 0.40
CA ARG A 65 10.89 11.50 -0.83
C ARG A 65 9.90 10.42 -1.24
N ALA A 66 8.68 10.81 -1.63
CA ALA A 66 7.67 9.87 -2.10
C ALA A 66 6.96 10.36 -3.36
N LEU A 67 6.67 9.42 -4.26
CA LEU A 67 5.88 9.63 -5.47
C LEU A 67 4.43 9.21 -5.22
N VAL A 68 3.51 10.17 -5.27
CA VAL A 68 2.06 9.96 -5.11
C VAL A 68 1.42 9.82 -6.48
N LEU A 69 0.80 8.67 -6.73
CA LEU A 69 0.15 8.35 -7.99
C LEU A 69 -1.34 8.64 -7.90
N LEU A 70 -1.77 9.69 -8.56
CA LEU A 70 -3.14 10.17 -8.57
C LEU A 70 -3.83 9.84 -9.89
N ARG A 71 -5.14 9.74 -9.90
CA ARG A 71 -5.92 9.92 -11.13
C ARG A 71 -6.45 11.36 -11.25
N ALA A 72 -6.73 11.79 -12.46
CA ALA A 72 -7.39 13.06 -12.71
C ALA A 72 -8.69 13.20 -11.86
N GLY A 73 -8.91 14.37 -11.28
CA GLY A 73 -10.04 14.68 -10.41
C GLY A 73 -9.82 14.46 -8.91
N LYS A 74 -8.65 13.95 -8.48
CA LYS A 74 -8.30 13.83 -7.04
C LYS A 74 -7.40 15.00 -6.59
N TRP A 75 -7.80 16.21 -6.91
CA TRP A 75 -7.05 17.44 -6.61
C TRP A 75 -7.09 17.84 -5.13
N ASP A 76 -8.00 17.27 -4.38
CA ASP A 76 -8.11 17.44 -2.92
C ASP A 76 -6.92 16.83 -2.18
N ILE A 77 -6.27 15.80 -2.71
CA ILE A 77 -5.07 15.20 -2.12
C ILE A 77 -3.88 16.18 -2.15
N PRO A 78 -3.39 16.66 -3.30
CA PRO A 78 -2.29 17.62 -3.30
C PRO A 78 -2.65 18.94 -2.64
N LYS A 79 -3.92 19.36 -2.66
CA LYS A 79 -4.39 20.54 -1.91
C LYS A 79 -4.21 20.37 -0.39
N ARG A 80 -4.42 19.15 0.16
CA ARG A 80 -4.28 18.86 1.59
C ARG A 80 -2.84 18.56 2.00
N LEU A 81 -2.09 17.87 1.16
CA LEU A 81 -0.74 17.41 1.51
C LEU A 81 0.37 18.41 1.15
N GLY A 82 0.08 19.36 0.25
CA GLY A 82 1.08 20.31 -0.24
C GLY A 82 2.28 19.59 -0.88
N ASP A 83 3.46 20.11 -0.60
CA ASP A 83 4.75 19.51 -0.98
C ASP A 83 5.21 18.39 -0.02
N GLY A 84 4.46 18.18 1.07
CA GLY A 84 4.78 17.17 2.09
C GLY A 84 5.63 17.67 3.25
N GLY A 85 6.04 18.94 3.25
CA GLY A 85 6.88 19.52 4.30
C GLY A 85 6.27 19.39 5.70
N GLU A 86 4.93 19.53 5.84
CA GLU A 86 4.20 19.30 7.08
C GLU A 86 4.44 17.88 7.67
N PHE A 87 4.71 16.90 6.79
CA PHE A 87 4.90 15.49 7.16
C PHE A 87 6.38 15.08 7.20
N GLY A 88 7.30 15.99 6.88
CA GLY A 88 8.75 15.72 6.83
C GLY A 88 9.16 14.82 5.66
N ILE A 89 8.42 14.83 4.56
CA ILE A 89 8.69 14.06 3.33
C ILE A 89 8.38 14.92 2.11
N ASP A 90 9.33 15.02 1.15
CA ASP A 90 9.08 15.66 -0.13
C ASP A 90 8.11 14.84 -0.97
N LEU A 91 6.97 15.40 -1.35
CA LEU A 91 5.96 14.73 -2.17
C LEU A 91 6.03 15.18 -3.63
N VAL A 92 6.17 14.21 -4.52
CA VAL A 92 6.07 14.40 -5.96
C VAL A 92 4.78 13.75 -6.45
N TYR A 93 4.05 14.42 -7.33
CA TYR A 93 2.74 13.94 -7.81
C TYR A 93 2.78 13.52 -9.27
N ARG A 94 2.33 12.31 -9.56
CA ARG A 94 2.06 11.83 -10.91
C ARG A 94 0.55 11.70 -11.11
N VAL A 95 -0.02 12.49 -12.01
CA VAL A 95 -1.44 12.42 -12.35
C VAL A 95 -1.62 11.52 -13.57
N LEU A 96 -2.43 10.46 -13.42
CA LEU A 96 -2.76 9.53 -14.47
C LEU A 96 -4.09 9.90 -15.13
N PRO A 97 -4.23 9.71 -16.46
CA PRO A 97 -5.52 9.70 -17.12
C PRO A 97 -6.46 8.67 -16.46
N THR A 98 -7.75 8.96 -16.47
CA THR A 98 -8.76 8.11 -15.79
C THR A 98 -8.77 6.69 -16.35
N GLU A 99 -8.58 6.53 -17.66
CA GLU A 99 -8.55 5.24 -18.36
C GLU A 99 -7.36 4.40 -17.90
N GLN A 100 -6.18 5.00 -17.76
CA GLN A 100 -4.99 4.31 -17.28
C GLN A 100 -5.15 3.90 -15.80
N ALA A 101 -5.66 4.79 -14.96
CA ALA A 101 -5.94 4.48 -13.54
C ALA A 101 -7.01 3.39 -13.36
N ALA A 102 -7.90 3.21 -14.34
CA ALA A 102 -8.94 2.19 -14.32
C ALA A 102 -8.45 0.77 -14.67
N ARG A 103 -7.22 0.64 -15.17
CA ARG A 103 -6.63 -0.67 -15.55
C ARG A 103 -6.17 -1.51 -14.35
N GLY A 104 -6.17 -0.95 -13.14
CA GLY A 104 -5.79 -1.61 -11.90
C GLY A 104 -4.45 -1.17 -11.31
N VAL A 105 -4.17 -1.71 -10.12
CA VAL A 105 -3.00 -1.30 -9.33
C VAL A 105 -1.66 -1.48 -10.08
N PRO A 106 -1.37 -2.58 -10.78
CA PRO A 106 -0.11 -2.76 -11.51
C PRO A 106 0.18 -1.63 -12.51
N PHE A 107 -0.83 -1.19 -13.24
CA PHE A 107 -0.68 -0.11 -14.23
C PHE A 107 -0.49 1.26 -13.59
N THR A 108 -1.12 1.47 -12.43
CA THR A 108 -0.87 2.64 -11.60
C THR A 108 0.60 2.64 -11.15
N LEU A 109 1.11 1.54 -10.58
CA LEU A 109 2.50 1.42 -10.14
C LEU A 109 3.49 1.57 -11.30
N ALA A 110 3.23 0.94 -12.45
CA ALA A 110 4.10 1.02 -13.63
C ALA A 110 4.22 2.44 -14.18
N SER A 111 3.22 3.31 -13.97
CA SER A 111 3.30 4.72 -14.38
C SER A 111 4.38 5.51 -13.64
N ALA A 112 4.88 4.99 -12.51
CA ALA A 112 5.97 5.57 -11.74
C ALA A 112 7.35 5.28 -12.33
N VAL A 113 7.49 4.21 -13.12
CA VAL A 113 8.79 3.70 -13.58
C VAL A 113 9.71 4.77 -14.21
N PRO A 114 9.23 5.69 -15.07
CA PRO A 114 10.08 6.74 -15.63
C PRO A 114 10.71 7.67 -14.60
N PHE A 115 10.14 7.76 -13.40
CA PHE A 115 10.58 8.66 -12.32
C PHE A 115 11.46 7.96 -11.29
N LEU A 116 11.38 6.63 -11.19
CA LEU A 116 12.05 5.86 -10.16
C LEU A 116 13.54 5.61 -10.46
N GLY A 117 13.91 5.47 -11.74
CA GLY A 117 15.31 5.21 -12.14
C GLY A 117 15.90 3.99 -11.41
N GLU A 118 17.13 4.14 -10.91
CA GLU A 118 17.86 3.08 -10.20
C GLU A 118 17.67 3.14 -8.66
N ARG A 119 16.53 3.61 -8.20
CA ARG A 119 16.21 3.72 -6.77
C ARG A 119 15.58 2.45 -6.22
N THR A 120 15.81 2.22 -4.94
CA THR A 120 15.00 1.26 -4.16
C THR A 120 13.63 1.89 -3.92
N VAL A 121 12.58 1.10 -3.99
CA VAL A 121 11.19 1.55 -3.82
C VAL A 121 10.60 0.93 -2.57
N ALA A 122 9.98 1.76 -1.72
CA ALA A 122 9.15 1.36 -0.61
C ALA A 122 7.68 1.64 -0.94
N LEU A 123 6.88 0.60 -1.15
CA LEU A 123 5.45 0.69 -1.46
C LEU A 123 4.61 0.57 -0.19
N GLY A 124 3.68 1.50 0.00
CA GLY A 124 2.60 1.39 0.96
C GLY A 124 1.29 1.95 0.42
N PHE A 125 0.16 1.48 0.93
CA PHE A 125 -1.16 1.98 0.56
C PHE A 125 -1.63 3.05 1.56
N PRO A 126 -2.10 4.21 1.07
CA PRO A 126 -2.44 5.36 1.92
C PRO A 126 -3.74 5.21 2.71
N ASP A 127 -4.45 4.12 2.52
CA ASP A 127 -5.69 3.75 3.22
C ASP A 127 -5.51 2.57 4.18
N LEU A 128 -4.27 2.18 4.45
CA LEU A 128 -3.92 1.19 5.46
C LEU A 128 -3.29 1.87 6.68
N GLN A 129 -3.77 1.52 7.87
CA GLN A 129 -3.13 1.84 9.15
C GLN A 129 -2.34 0.62 9.59
N VAL A 130 -1.03 0.74 9.76
CA VAL A 130 -0.11 -0.40 9.98
C VAL A 130 0.60 -0.28 11.31
N GLN A 131 0.61 -1.36 12.08
CA GLN A 131 1.35 -1.49 13.33
C GLN A 131 2.24 -2.75 13.29
N PRO A 132 3.42 -2.71 13.92
CA PRO A 132 4.07 -1.56 14.55
C PRO A 132 4.60 -0.54 13.52
N ARG A 133 4.79 0.72 13.95
CA ARG A 133 5.22 1.82 13.07
C ARG A 133 6.64 1.66 12.50
N ASP A 134 7.48 0.88 13.13
CA ASP A 134 8.85 0.61 12.64
C ASP A 134 8.91 -0.54 11.61
N LEU A 135 7.78 -1.16 11.28
CA LEU A 135 7.73 -2.35 10.44
C LEU A 135 8.35 -2.10 9.05
N LEU A 136 8.10 -0.94 8.44
CA LEU A 136 8.71 -0.60 7.17
C LEU A 136 10.24 -0.39 7.28
N ALA A 137 10.71 0.27 8.34
CA ALA A 137 12.13 0.44 8.59
C ALA A 137 12.86 -0.91 8.78
N ARG A 138 12.21 -1.84 9.49
CA ARG A 138 12.70 -3.21 9.65
C ARG A 138 12.70 -3.99 8.33
N LEU A 139 11.68 -3.81 7.49
CA LEU A 139 11.59 -4.44 6.17
C LEU A 139 12.72 -3.96 5.24
N ILE A 140 13.01 -2.66 5.24
CA ILE A 140 14.13 -2.10 4.45
C ILE A 140 15.45 -2.74 4.86
N ARG A 141 15.75 -2.78 6.17
CA ARG A 141 16.95 -3.43 6.69
C ARG A 141 16.99 -4.93 6.35
N HIS A 142 15.88 -5.63 6.51
CA HIS A 142 15.76 -7.05 6.17
C HIS A 142 16.07 -7.31 4.69
N ARG A 143 15.50 -6.51 3.78
CA ARG A 143 15.80 -6.61 2.35
C ARG A 143 17.28 -6.36 2.05
N GLU A 144 17.90 -5.37 2.70
CA GLU A 144 19.32 -5.03 2.51
C GLU A 144 20.22 -6.16 2.98
N GLN A 145 19.97 -6.71 4.16
CA GLN A 145 20.74 -7.81 4.74
C GLN A 145 20.67 -9.09 3.89
N ASN A 146 19.50 -9.38 3.31
CA ASN A 146 19.31 -10.56 2.47
C ASN A 146 19.62 -10.30 0.98
N GLN A 147 19.92 -9.05 0.60
CA GLN A 147 20.18 -8.63 -0.78
C GLN A 147 19.06 -9.04 -1.76
N SER A 148 17.83 -9.17 -1.28
CA SER A 148 16.70 -9.61 -2.08
C SER A 148 16.22 -8.53 -3.05
N ASP A 149 15.68 -8.95 -4.20
CA ASP A 149 15.10 -8.04 -5.18
C ASP A 149 13.74 -7.50 -4.76
N LEU A 150 13.00 -8.28 -3.96
CA LEU A 150 11.70 -7.93 -3.42
C LEU A 150 11.54 -8.54 -2.03
N ALA A 151 11.10 -7.75 -1.07
CA ALA A 151 10.72 -8.18 0.26
C ALA A 151 9.35 -7.65 0.66
N LEU A 152 8.57 -8.45 1.40
CA LEU A 152 7.25 -8.12 1.91
C LEU A 152 7.21 -8.14 3.44
N ALA A 153 6.62 -7.12 4.05
CA ALA A 153 6.26 -7.17 5.47
C ALA A 153 4.89 -7.85 5.60
N LEU A 154 4.84 -8.91 6.39
CA LEU A 154 3.62 -9.69 6.59
C LEU A 154 3.06 -9.49 7.99
N VAL A 155 1.74 -9.38 8.08
CA VAL A 155 1.00 -9.33 9.34
C VAL A 155 -0.13 -10.36 9.31
N PRO A 156 -0.66 -10.78 10.49
CA PRO A 156 -1.82 -11.66 10.53
C PRO A 156 -3.03 -11.04 9.82
N CYS A 157 -3.76 -11.84 9.05
CA CYS A 157 -4.95 -11.42 8.34
C CYS A 157 -6.21 -11.81 9.09
N GLU A 158 -6.99 -10.82 9.55
CA GLU A 158 -8.25 -11.05 10.24
C GLU A 158 -9.43 -11.24 9.27
N ARG A 159 -9.32 -10.74 8.02
CA ARG A 159 -10.40 -10.74 7.01
C ARG A 159 -9.89 -11.19 5.64
N PRO A 160 -9.73 -12.51 5.43
CA PRO A 160 -9.09 -13.04 4.23
C PRO A 160 -9.82 -12.69 2.92
N GLN A 161 -11.15 -12.57 2.92
CA GLN A 161 -11.95 -12.27 1.72
C GLN A 161 -11.66 -10.87 1.13
N GLY A 162 -11.08 -9.98 1.93
CA GLY A 162 -10.72 -8.60 1.51
C GLY A 162 -9.26 -8.42 1.14
N ALA A 163 -8.40 -9.40 1.44
CA ALA A 163 -6.95 -9.28 1.40
C ALA A 163 -6.29 -10.23 0.39
N ASP A 164 -5.07 -9.88 -0.01
CA ASP A 164 -4.20 -10.78 -0.77
C ASP A 164 -3.35 -11.57 0.24
N LEU A 165 -3.55 -12.89 0.31
CA LEU A 165 -2.94 -13.78 1.28
C LEU A 165 -1.63 -14.36 0.75
N VAL A 166 -0.71 -14.64 1.66
CA VAL A 166 0.65 -15.10 1.35
C VAL A 166 0.93 -16.43 2.05
N ASP A 167 1.31 -17.44 1.29
CA ASP A 167 1.89 -18.69 1.78
C ASP A 167 3.41 -18.56 1.83
N ILE A 168 4.00 -18.94 2.97
CA ILE A 168 5.44 -18.81 3.22
C ILE A 168 6.09 -20.16 3.50
N SER A 169 7.32 -20.32 3.05
CA SER A 169 8.15 -21.47 3.37
C SER A 169 8.80 -21.35 4.76
N ALA A 170 9.29 -22.46 5.31
CA ALA A 170 10.08 -22.44 6.53
C ALA A 170 11.37 -21.60 6.41
N ARG A 171 11.83 -21.30 5.18
CA ARG A 171 13.01 -20.47 4.91
C ARG A 171 12.69 -18.98 4.79
N GLY A 172 11.45 -18.53 5.10
CA GLY A 172 11.05 -17.13 4.99
C GLY A 172 10.94 -16.62 3.55
N LYS A 173 10.57 -17.48 2.61
CA LYS A 173 10.31 -17.10 1.19
C LYS A 173 8.85 -17.33 0.86
N VAL A 174 8.31 -16.49 -0.02
CA VAL A 174 6.95 -16.67 -0.55
C VAL A 174 6.90 -17.92 -1.43
N ARG A 175 5.87 -18.74 -1.24
CA ARG A 175 5.55 -19.88 -2.11
C ARG A 175 4.47 -19.52 -3.13
N ARG A 176 3.38 -18.90 -2.66
CA ARG A 176 2.23 -18.53 -3.49
C ARG A 176 1.42 -17.41 -2.85
N PHE A 177 0.53 -16.85 -3.64
CA PHE A 177 -0.49 -15.89 -3.18
C PHE A 177 -1.88 -16.45 -3.45
N GLU A 178 -2.84 -16.09 -2.59
CA GLU A 178 -4.27 -16.23 -2.81
C GLU A 178 -4.91 -14.84 -2.78
N ILE A 179 -5.49 -14.43 -3.90
CA ILE A 179 -6.04 -13.07 -4.04
C ILE A 179 -7.52 -13.09 -3.67
N LYS A 180 -7.86 -12.49 -2.53
CA LYS A 180 -9.23 -12.38 -2.00
C LYS A 180 -10.01 -13.69 -2.06
N PRO A 181 -9.48 -14.78 -1.48
CA PRO A 181 -10.13 -16.06 -1.54
C PRO A 181 -11.46 -16.06 -0.76
N GLU A 182 -12.44 -16.82 -1.22
CA GLU A 182 -13.68 -17.04 -0.49
C GLU A 182 -13.45 -17.84 0.81
N SER A 183 -12.54 -18.82 0.74
CA SER A 183 -12.07 -19.60 1.88
C SER A 183 -10.56 -19.86 1.76
N THR A 184 -9.88 -19.94 2.90
CA THR A 184 -8.42 -20.17 2.93
C THR A 184 -7.97 -20.67 4.29
N THR A 185 -6.83 -21.36 4.32
CA THR A 185 -6.08 -21.69 5.53
C THR A 185 -4.91 -20.75 5.76
N LEU A 186 -4.62 -19.85 4.81
CA LEU A 186 -3.53 -18.88 4.93
C LEU A 186 -3.87 -17.82 5.97
N ARG A 187 -2.85 -17.37 6.70
CA ARG A 187 -2.99 -16.46 7.84
C ARG A 187 -2.27 -15.13 7.66
N TRP A 188 -1.47 -14.98 6.62
CA TRP A 188 -0.63 -13.80 6.42
C TRP A 188 -1.15 -12.97 5.27
N THR A 189 -1.20 -11.66 5.47
CA THR A 189 -1.33 -10.66 4.39
C THR A 189 -0.13 -9.74 4.42
N TRP A 190 0.14 -9.07 3.32
CA TRP A 190 1.23 -8.12 3.22
C TRP A 190 0.76 -6.68 3.46
N ALA A 191 1.57 -5.89 4.18
CA ALA A 191 1.31 -4.48 4.49
C ALA A 191 2.20 -3.54 3.67
N PHE A 192 3.48 -3.88 3.52
CA PHE A 192 4.47 -3.12 2.76
C PHE A 192 5.24 -4.03 1.81
N ALA A 193 5.74 -3.45 0.73
CA ALA A 193 6.69 -4.09 -0.16
C ALA A 193 7.90 -3.17 -0.41
N VAL A 194 9.12 -3.74 -0.41
CA VAL A 194 10.35 -3.00 -0.73
C VAL A 194 11.10 -3.75 -1.82
N TRP A 195 11.50 -3.04 -2.88
CA TRP A 195 12.15 -3.69 -4.02
C TRP A 195 13.26 -2.87 -4.68
N THR A 196 14.10 -3.57 -5.44
CA THR A 196 15.22 -3.03 -6.23
C THR A 196 14.77 -2.54 -7.61
N PRO A 197 15.64 -1.80 -8.32
CA PRO A 197 15.39 -1.44 -9.73
C PRO A 197 15.16 -2.64 -10.64
N ARG A 198 15.70 -3.82 -10.32
CA ARG A 198 15.43 -5.04 -11.10
C ARG A 198 13.94 -5.39 -11.11
N PHE A 199 13.28 -5.30 -9.95
CA PHE A 199 11.83 -5.51 -9.87
C PHE A 199 11.05 -4.36 -10.53
N THR A 200 11.51 -3.12 -10.44
CA THR A 200 10.90 -1.98 -11.16
C THR A 200 10.87 -2.23 -12.67
N ARG A 201 11.97 -2.73 -13.25
CA ARG A 201 12.02 -3.11 -14.68
C ARG A 201 11.11 -4.29 -15.00
N PHE A 202 11.03 -5.29 -14.12
CA PHE A 202 10.11 -6.40 -14.25
C PHE A 202 8.64 -5.95 -14.25
N LEU A 203 8.25 -5.06 -13.33
CA LEU A 203 6.90 -4.48 -13.25
C LEU A 203 6.49 -3.83 -14.59
N LEU A 204 7.39 -3.07 -15.22
CA LEU A 204 7.14 -2.46 -16.53
C LEU A 204 6.93 -3.54 -17.61
N LYS A 205 7.83 -4.51 -17.71
CA LYS A 205 7.73 -5.64 -18.66
C LYS A 205 6.42 -6.43 -18.44
N TRP A 206 6.07 -6.68 -17.20
CA TRP A 206 4.85 -7.39 -16.84
C TRP A 206 3.60 -6.66 -17.34
N THR A 207 3.51 -5.34 -17.12
CA THR A 207 2.36 -4.53 -17.55
C THR A 207 2.28 -4.36 -19.07
N GLN A 208 3.40 -4.32 -19.78
CA GLN A 208 3.45 -4.30 -21.24
C GLN A 208 2.96 -5.62 -21.84
N GLY A 209 3.32 -6.75 -21.25
CA GLY A 209 2.88 -8.08 -21.66
C GLY A 209 1.46 -8.47 -21.22
N PHE A 210 0.77 -7.61 -20.47
CA PHE A 210 -0.50 -7.95 -19.82
C PHE A 210 -1.66 -8.21 -20.81
N ASN A 211 -1.68 -7.56 -21.97
CA ASN A 211 -2.77 -7.73 -22.97
C ASN A 211 -2.99 -9.18 -23.39
N ALA A 212 -1.92 -9.99 -23.41
CA ALA A 212 -2.01 -11.43 -23.68
C ALA A 212 -2.53 -12.24 -22.47
N ARG A 213 -2.47 -11.67 -21.27
CA ARG A 213 -2.82 -12.32 -19.98
C ARG A 213 -4.18 -11.87 -19.44
N SER A 214 -4.66 -10.66 -19.78
CA SER A 214 -5.89 -10.05 -19.22
C SER A 214 -7.14 -10.87 -19.53
N LEU A 215 -7.20 -11.54 -20.66
CA LEU A 215 -8.30 -12.44 -21.04
C LEU A 215 -8.47 -13.65 -20.09
N ARG A 216 -7.48 -13.94 -19.22
CA ARG A 216 -7.50 -15.08 -18.29
C ARG A 216 -7.87 -14.71 -16.86
N LEU A 217 -7.80 -13.43 -16.45
CA LEU A 217 -8.05 -13.06 -15.06
C LEU A 217 -9.53 -12.88 -14.72
N GLY A 218 -10.37 -12.45 -15.66
CA GLY A 218 -11.79 -12.19 -15.43
C GLY A 218 -12.10 -11.07 -14.40
N ARG A 219 -11.07 -10.38 -13.89
CA ARG A 219 -11.13 -9.33 -12.87
C ARG A 219 -10.05 -8.26 -13.06
N GLU A 220 -10.19 -7.15 -12.37
CA GLU A 220 -9.15 -6.12 -12.27
C GLU A 220 -7.88 -6.69 -11.61
N PRO A 221 -6.66 -6.46 -12.18
CA PRO A 221 -5.44 -6.97 -11.61
C PRO A 221 -5.02 -6.24 -10.34
N HIS A 222 -4.51 -6.99 -9.37
CA HIS A 222 -4.00 -6.56 -8.08
C HIS A 222 -2.47 -6.46 -8.09
N ALA A 223 -1.88 -5.85 -7.06
CA ALA A 223 -0.42 -5.84 -6.89
C ALA A 223 0.14 -7.27 -6.75
N ALA A 224 -0.58 -8.16 -6.07
CA ALA A 224 -0.19 -9.56 -5.92
C ALA A 224 -0.11 -10.32 -7.25
N ASP A 225 -0.84 -9.92 -8.30
CA ASP A 225 -0.70 -10.54 -9.63
C ASP A 225 0.70 -10.31 -10.22
N VAL A 226 1.31 -9.15 -9.94
CA VAL A 226 2.70 -8.87 -10.34
C VAL A 226 3.68 -9.74 -9.54
N PHE A 227 3.42 -9.92 -8.23
CA PHE A 227 4.26 -10.77 -7.38
C PHE A 227 4.18 -12.25 -7.82
N ILE A 228 2.99 -12.74 -8.17
CA ILE A 228 2.80 -14.07 -8.78
C ILE A 228 3.59 -14.19 -10.09
N GLY A 229 3.51 -13.17 -10.94
CA GLY A 229 4.30 -13.11 -12.17
C GLY A 229 5.81 -13.12 -11.91
N ALA A 230 6.27 -12.46 -10.86
CA ALA A 230 7.67 -12.43 -10.47
C ALA A 230 8.15 -13.82 -10.01
N LEU A 231 7.37 -14.51 -9.18
CA LEU A 231 7.67 -15.89 -8.78
C LEU A 231 7.81 -16.82 -10.00
N ALA A 232 6.92 -16.67 -11.00
CA ALA A 232 6.96 -17.46 -12.23
C ALA A 232 8.19 -17.15 -13.11
N GLU A 233 8.78 -15.96 -12.99
CA GLU A 233 10.02 -15.55 -13.67
C GLU A 233 11.28 -15.81 -12.80
N GLY A 234 11.13 -16.56 -11.70
CA GLY A 234 12.25 -16.99 -10.85
C GLY A 234 12.74 -15.94 -9.83
N PHE A 235 11.94 -14.88 -9.54
CA PHE A 235 12.27 -14.00 -8.44
C PHE A 235 12.05 -14.72 -7.11
N GLU A 236 13.02 -14.62 -6.22
CA GLU A 236 12.80 -14.95 -4.81
C GLU A 236 12.20 -13.75 -4.09
N ILE A 237 11.08 -13.96 -3.41
CA ILE A 237 10.40 -12.93 -2.63
C ILE A 237 10.62 -13.23 -1.15
N ASP A 238 11.39 -12.40 -0.48
CA ASP A 238 11.64 -12.50 0.95
C ASP A 238 10.44 -11.98 1.75
N VAL A 239 10.31 -12.47 2.98
CA VAL A 239 9.29 -11.99 3.89
C VAL A 239 9.86 -11.66 5.26
N LEU A 240 9.32 -10.61 5.86
CA LEU A 240 9.48 -10.25 7.26
C LEU A 240 8.11 -10.44 7.96
N PRO A 241 7.86 -11.60 8.60
CA PRO A 241 6.64 -11.81 9.36
C PRO A 241 6.68 -11.03 10.69
N GLU A 242 5.58 -10.30 10.97
CA GLU A 242 5.36 -9.63 12.25
C GLU A 242 4.08 -10.19 12.90
N ALA A 243 4.26 -11.15 13.80
CA ALA A 243 3.15 -11.90 14.38
C ALA A 243 2.24 -11.06 15.28
N SER A 244 2.79 -10.02 15.90
CA SER A 244 2.03 -9.03 16.68
C SER A 244 1.50 -7.89 15.83
N GLY A 245 1.84 -7.87 14.54
CA GLY A 245 1.48 -6.81 13.62
C GLY A 245 -0.01 -6.80 13.28
N ARG A 246 -0.48 -5.63 12.86
CA ARG A 246 -1.87 -5.43 12.45
C ARG A 246 -1.94 -4.46 11.29
N VAL A 247 -2.89 -4.71 10.40
CA VAL A 247 -3.28 -3.79 9.34
C VAL A 247 -4.78 -3.54 9.41
N LEU A 248 -5.16 -2.25 9.38
CA LEU A 248 -6.57 -1.83 9.34
C LEU A 248 -6.82 -1.14 8.00
N ASP A 249 -7.67 -1.73 7.15
CA ASP A 249 -8.14 -1.13 5.89
C ASP A 249 -9.30 -0.17 6.20
N ILE A 250 -9.26 1.04 5.68
CA ILE A 250 -10.34 2.03 5.77
C ILE A 250 -11.16 2.14 4.47
N GLY A 251 -11.12 1.12 3.63
CA GLY A 251 -11.71 1.10 2.29
C GLY A 251 -13.23 0.96 2.24
N THR A 252 -13.89 0.67 3.36
CA THR A 252 -15.37 0.59 3.47
C THR A 252 -15.88 1.35 4.70
N PRO A 253 -17.17 1.74 4.77
CA PRO A 253 -17.73 2.38 5.96
C PRO A 253 -17.61 1.53 7.23
N GLU A 254 -17.68 0.22 7.10
CA GLU A 254 -17.55 -0.72 8.21
C GLU A 254 -16.11 -0.76 8.72
N THR A 255 -15.13 -0.93 7.81
CA THR A 255 -13.72 -1.01 8.19
C THR A 255 -13.20 0.33 8.67
N LEU A 256 -13.71 1.46 8.15
CA LEU A 256 -13.40 2.79 8.67
C LEU A 256 -13.85 2.92 10.15
N ARG A 257 -15.11 2.58 10.48
CA ARG A 257 -15.58 2.61 11.87
C ARG A 257 -14.78 1.67 12.79
N ALA A 258 -14.40 0.50 12.30
CA ALA A 258 -13.55 -0.41 13.06
C ALA A 258 -12.17 0.19 13.34
N ALA A 259 -11.55 0.85 12.35
CA ALA A 259 -10.27 1.54 12.50
C ALA A 259 -10.38 2.72 13.48
N GLU A 260 -11.41 3.55 13.37
CA GLU A 260 -11.69 4.67 14.29
C GLU A 260 -11.82 4.19 15.73
N LYS A 261 -12.61 3.12 15.96
CA LYS A 261 -12.77 2.51 17.28
C LYS A 261 -11.43 2.00 17.80
N PHE A 262 -10.67 1.27 16.98
CA PHE A 262 -9.37 0.73 17.39
C PHE A 262 -8.38 1.84 17.77
N ILE A 263 -8.23 2.88 16.94
CA ILE A 263 -7.36 4.03 17.21
C ILE A 263 -7.75 4.71 18.53
N THR A 264 -9.05 4.88 18.80
CA THR A 264 -9.57 5.50 20.01
C THR A 264 -9.28 4.67 21.26
N THR A 265 -9.37 3.34 21.17
CA THR A 265 -9.17 2.44 22.33
C THR A 265 -7.70 2.12 22.61
N HIS A 266 -6.80 2.24 21.60
CA HIS A 266 -5.37 1.90 21.72
C HIS A 266 -4.49 3.14 21.50
N ARG A 267 -4.82 4.25 22.18
CA ARG A 267 -4.21 5.57 22.00
C ARG A 267 -2.68 5.56 22.06
N GLY A 268 -2.06 4.77 22.95
CA GLY A 268 -0.60 4.70 23.08
C GLY A 268 0.17 4.07 21.90
N HIS A 269 -0.51 3.39 20.99
CA HIS A 269 0.12 2.75 19.82
C HIS A 269 0.21 3.66 18.59
N PHE A 270 -0.52 4.77 18.57
CA PHE A 270 -0.60 5.74 17.47
C PHE A 270 -0.08 7.14 17.82
N ALA A 271 0.39 7.33 19.06
CA ALA A 271 0.99 8.57 19.53
C ALA A 271 2.41 8.80 18.99
#